data_344e5b8f1497fc5004b82903b3002dec
#
_entry.id   344e5b8f1497fc5004b82903b3002dec
#
_cell.length_a   1.000
_cell.length_b   1.000
_cell.length_c   1.000
_cell.angle_alpha   90.00
_cell.angle_beta   90.00
_cell.angle_gamma   90.00
#
_symmetry.space_group_name_H-M   'P 1'
#
loop_
_entity.id
_entity.type
_entity.pdbx_description
1 polymer ?
#
loop_
_entity_poly.entity_id
_entity_poly.type
_entity_poly.pdbx_seq_one_letter_code
_entity_poly.pdbx_strand_id
1 'polypeptide(L)'
;MPFCGQTETQMNSYKRWNNIVGWIVFAIAAMTYLLTMEPSSSLWDCSEFIATSYKLEVGHPPGAPLFMLLARLATILAPSTYYVPHMVNAMNCLASAFCILFLFWTITHLARRILTRQGAELTKANIVAVLGTGAVGALAYTFTDTFWFSAIEGEVYALSSMFTALVVWLMLKWEEQADQPHSMRWIVLIAYLMGLSIGVHILNLLTVPALVFIYYFRKTQRITFKGIA
;
A
#
# COMPACT_ATOMS: atom_id res chain seq x y z
N MET A 1 -1.01 29.58 -4.60
CA MET A 1 -0.43 30.46 -3.59
C MET A 1 0.71 29.70 -2.93
N PRO A 2 1.93 30.25 -2.87
CA PRO A 2 3.02 29.61 -2.14
C PRO A 2 2.68 29.61 -0.66
N PHE A 3 2.90 28.50 0.02
CA PHE A 3 2.72 28.36 1.47
C PHE A 3 3.72 29.27 2.19
N CYS A 4 3.28 30.46 2.53
CA CYS A 4 4.05 31.42 3.30
C CYS A 4 4.07 30.94 4.76
N GLY A 5 5.24 30.56 5.29
CA GLY A 5 5.47 30.33 6.71
C GLY A 5 6.12 29.03 7.16
N GLN A 6 6.20 28.01 6.30
CA GLN A 6 6.91 26.79 6.69
C GLN A 6 8.41 26.94 6.41
N THR A 7 9.22 26.93 7.45
CA THR A 7 10.67 26.91 7.25
C THR A 7 11.09 25.58 6.64
N GLU A 8 12.02 25.58 5.71
CA GLU A 8 12.58 24.38 5.06
C GLU A 8 13.04 23.34 6.11
N THR A 9 13.56 23.82 7.23
CA THR A 9 13.97 23.01 8.37
C THR A 9 12.82 22.19 8.96
N GLN A 10 11.61 22.79 9.11
CA GLN A 10 10.45 22.09 9.67
C GLN A 10 9.94 21.01 8.70
N MET A 11 9.92 21.30 7.41
CA MET A 11 9.54 20.30 6.38
C MET A 11 10.52 19.13 6.32
N ASN A 12 11.82 19.39 6.41
CA ASN A 12 12.85 18.35 6.42
C ASN A 12 12.76 17.50 7.69
N SER A 13 12.49 18.13 8.85
CA SER A 13 12.23 17.41 10.11
C SER A 13 11.00 16.50 9.99
N TYR A 14 9.87 17.02 9.46
CA TYR A 14 8.68 16.21 9.22
C TYR A 14 8.98 15.01 8.33
N LYS A 15 9.62 15.21 7.17
CA LYS A 15 9.94 14.13 6.22
C LYS A 15 10.78 13.03 6.88
N ARG A 16 11.80 13.42 7.67
CA ARG A 16 12.66 12.47 8.38
C ARG A 16 11.85 11.64 9.38
N TRP A 17 11.07 12.27 10.24
CA TRP A 17 10.27 11.58 11.25
C TRP A 17 9.15 10.74 10.63
N ASN A 18 8.51 11.22 9.57
CA ASN A 18 7.50 10.46 8.84
C ASN A 18 8.07 9.15 8.28
N ASN A 19 9.29 9.16 7.77
CA ASN A 19 9.95 7.93 7.31
C ASN A 19 10.31 7.01 8.48
N ILE A 20 10.90 7.53 9.56
CA ILE A 20 11.28 6.74 10.73
C ILE A 20 10.05 6.05 11.34
N VAL A 21 8.99 6.82 11.63
CA VAL A 21 7.76 6.27 12.23
C VAL A 21 7.07 5.29 11.27
N GLY A 22 7.06 5.58 9.96
CA GLY A 22 6.51 4.66 8.96
C GLY A 22 7.22 3.29 8.99
N TRP A 23 8.55 3.28 9.03
CA TRP A 23 9.30 2.02 9.11
C TRP A 23 9.13 1.31 10.46
N ILE A 24 8.92 2.04 11.56
CA ILE A 24 8.56 1.44 12.86
C ILE A 24 7.18 0.77 12.76
N VAL A 25 6.19 1.43 12.17
CA VAL A 25 4.85 0.86 11.96
C VAL A 25 4.92 -0.37 11.06
N PHE A 26 5.71 -0.32 9.98
CA PHE A 26 6.00 -1.48 9.13
C PHE A 26 6.60 -2.64 9.94
N ALA A 27 7.60 -2.37 10.77
CA ALA A 27 8.26 -3.41 11.55
C ALA A 27 7.31 -4.06 12.57
N ILE A 28 6.43 -3.27 13.20
CA ILE A 28 5.39 -3.80 14.10
C ILE A 28 4.44 -4.73 13.33
N ALA A 29 3.91 -4.28 12.19
CA ALA A 29 3.02 -5.07 11.35
C ALA A 29 3.72 -6.35 10.85
N ALA A 30 4.95 -6.24 10.32
CA ALA A 30 5.73 -7.37 9.82
C ALA A 30 5.99 -8.40 10.93
N MET A 31 6.43 -7.96 12.12
CA MET A 31 6.62 -8.84 13.27
C MET A 31 5.31 -9.53 13.68
N THR A 32 4.22 -8.78 13.77
CA THR A 32 2.91 -9.33 14.13
C THR A 32 2.53 -10.46 13.17
N TYR A 33 2.55 -10.19 11.86
CA TYR A 33 2.11 -11.18 10.86
C TYR A 33 3.09 -12.37 10.75
N LEU A 34 4.40 -12.14 10.76
CA LEU A 34 5.38 -13.22 10.68
C LEU A 34 5.37 -14.14 11.91
N LEU A 35 5.11 -13.61 13.12
CA LEU A 35 5.01 -14.41 14.33
C LEU A 35 3.70 -15.18 14.44
N THR A 36 2.67 -14.77 13.73
CA THR A 36 1.33 -15.39 13.75
C THR A 36 0.94 -16.02 12.42
N MET A 37 1.87 -16.10 11.45
CA MET A 37 1.57 -16.68 10.13
C MET A 37 1.17 -18.14 10.24
N GLU A 38 0.30 -18.57 9.33
CA GLU A 38 -0.10 -19.96 9.24
C GLU A 38 1.11 -20.88 9.00
N PRO A 39 1.26 -21.95 9.79
CA PRO A 39 2.41 -22.86 9.64
C PRO A 39 2.32 -23.75 8.40
N SER A 40 1.15 -23.85 7.79
CA SER A 40 0.86 -24.66 6.61
C SER A 40 -0.07 -23.92 5.66
N SER A 41 -0.95 -24.62 4.97
CA SER A 41 -2.04 -24.01 4.21
C SER A 41 -3.27 -23.86 5.11
N SER A 42 -3.91 -22.70 5.05
CA SER A 42 -5.23 -22.49 5.63
C SER A 42 -6.34 -23.06 4.75
N LEU A 43 -7.59 -22.81 5.12
CA LEU A 43 -8.77 -23.20 4.35
C LEU A 43 -8.88 -22.39 3.04
N TRP A 44 -9.86 -22.74 2.21
CA TRP A 44 -10.15 -22.12 0.91
C TRP A 44 -9.02 -22.35 -0.11
N ASP A 45 -8.71 -21.34 -0.90
CA ASP A 45 -7.85 -21.43 -2.08
C ASP A 45 -6.36 -21.41 -1.75
N CYS A 46 -5.98 -21.16 -0.49
CA CYS A 46 -4.58 -21.08 -0.07
C CYS A 46 -3.74 -22.31 -0.44
N SER A 47 -4.32 -23.50 -0.24
CA SER A 47 -3.66 -24.77 -0.60
C SER A 47 -3.39 -24.84 -2.09
N GLU A 48 -4.34 -24.41 -2.91
CA GLU A 48 -4.21 -24.39 -4.37
C GLU A 48 -3.15 -23.38 -4.79
N PHE A 49 -3.19 -22.15 -4.29
CA PHE A 49 -2.18 -21.13 -4.62
C PHE A 49 -0.78 -21.54 -4.22
N ILE A 50 -0.59 -22.17 -3.07
CA ILE A 50 0.71 -22.69 -2.62
C ILE A 50 1.18 -23.82 -3.56
N ALA A 51 0.34 -24.81 -3.85
CA ALA A 51 0.71 -25.97 -4.67
C ALA A 51 0.97 -25.60 -6.13
N THR A 52 0.09 -24.80 -6.73
CA THR A 52 0.21 -24.35 -8.12
C THR A 52 1.39 -23.40 -8.32
N SER A 53 1.68 -22.51 -7.34
CA SER A 53 2.89 -21.68 -7.38
C SER A 53 4.16 -22.53 -7.32
N TYR A 54 4.21 -23.51 -6.44
CA TYR A 54 5.37 -24.38 -6.29
C TYR A 54 5.68 -25.15 -7.56
N LYS A 55 4.65 -25.65 -8.27
CA LYS A 55 4.78 -26.43 -9.49
C LYS A 55 4.73 -25.59 -10.77
N LEU A 56 4.42 -24.28 -10.69
CA LEU A 56 4.11 -23.39 -11.82
C LEU A 56 2.96 -23.94 -12.69
N GLU A 57 1.91 -24.41 -12.03
CA GLU A 57 0.65 -24.83 -12.66
C GLU A 57 -0.35 -23.66 -12.74
N VAL A 58 -1.40 -23.84 -13.53
CA VAL A 58 -2.48 -22.85 -13.63
C VAL A 58 -3.54 -23.18 -12.60
N GLY A 59 -3.85 -22.21 -11.73
CA GLY A 59 -4.95 -22.32 -10.75
C GLY A 59 -6.33 -22.10 -11.38
N HIS A 60 -7.37 -22.10 -10.54
CA HIS A 60 -8.75 -21.85 -10.97
C HIS A 60 -8.92 -20.46 -11.62
N PRO A 61 -9.89 -20.27 -12.54
CA PRO A 61 -10.17 -18.97 -13.14
C PRO A 61 -10.60 -17.91 -12.09
N PRO A 62 -10.18 -16.64 -12.26
CA PRO A 62 -9.50 -16.05 -13.42
C PRO A 62 -7.98 -16.26 -13.43
N GLY A 63 -7.42 -16.98 -12.47
CA GLY A 63 -5.99 -17.12 -12.25
C GLY A 63 -5.35 -15.87 -11.65
N ALA A 64 -4.14 -16.00 -11.12
CA ALA A 64 -3.36 -14.93 -10.53
C ALA A 64 -1.90 -15.00 -10.97
N PRO A 65 -1.60 -14.76 -12.26
CA PRO A 65 -0.29 -15.11 -12.84
C PRO A 65 0.87 -14.36 -12.16
N LEU A 66 0.71 -13.11 -11.80
CA LEU A 66 1.76 -12.38 -11.10
C LEU A 66 1.95 -12.90 -9.67
N PHE A 67 0.86 -13.20 -8.96
CA PHE A 67 0.93 -13.82 -7.64
C PHE A 67 1.69 -15.14 -7.71
N MET A 68 1.33 -16.00 -8.67
CA MET A 68 1.95 -17.31 -8.87
C MET A 68 3.45 -17.21 -9.10
N LEU A 69 3.90 -16.27 -9.93
CA LEU A 69 5.32 -16.03 -10.20
C LEU A 69 6.08 -15.54 -8.97
N LEU A 70 5.51 -14.59 -8.23
CA LEU A 70 6.13 -14.08 -7.00
C LEU A 70 6.17 -15.15 -5.90
N ALA A 71 5.08 -15.90 -5.73
CA ALA A 71 5.02 -17.01 -4.80
C ALA A 71 6.02 -18.11 -5.19
N ARG A 72 6.19 -18.39 -6.49
CA ARG A 72 7.24 -19.32 -6.97
C ARG A 72 8.64 -18.85 -6.56
N LEU A 73 8.94 -17.57 -6.69
CA LEU A 73 10.22 -17.02 -6.25
C LEU A 73 10.41 -17.21 -4.74
N ALA A 74 9.35 -17.00 -3.94
CA ALA A 74 9.40 -17.26 -2.51
C ALA A 74 9.66 -18.75 -2.21
N THR A 75 9.04 -19.67 -2.95
CA THR A 75 9.25 -21.12 -2.73
C THR A 75 10.67 -21.59 -3.03
N ILE A 76 11.45 -20.88 -3.84
CA ILE A 76 12.87 -21.19 -4.11
C ILE A 76 13.71 -21.07 -2.85
N LEU A 77 13.29 -20.23 -1.90
CA LEU A 77 13.98 -20.04 -0.61
C LEU A 77 13.65 -21.15 0.40
N ALA A 78 12.70 -22.04 0.09
CA ALA A 78 12.33 -23.13 1.00
C ALA A 78 13.41 -24.22 1.05
N PRO A 79 13.95 -24.55 2.26
CA PRO A 79 14.99 -25.58 2.40
C PRO A 79 14.48 -27.00 2.06
N SER A 80 13.19 -27.23 2.16
CA SER A 80 12.51 -28.48 1.80
C SER A 80 11.04 -28.19 1.43
N THR A 81 10.35 -29.18 0.87
CA THR A 81 8.93 -29.07 0.52
C THR A 81 8.04 -28.75 1.71
N TYR A 82 8.44 -29.16 2.92
CA TYR A 82 7.74 -28.84 4.15
C TYR A 82 7.66 -27.32 4.42
N TYR A 83 8.66 -26.54 4.03
CA TYR A 83 8.72 -25.09 4.23
C TYR A 83 8.13 -24.27 3.08
N VAL A 84 7.65 -24.91 2.03
CA VAL A 84 7.02 -24.20 0.90
C VAL A 84 5.84 -23.32 1.33
N PRO A 85 4.86 -23.82 2.11
CA PRO A 85 3.78 -22.96 2.62
C PRO A 85 4.31 -21.77 3.44
N HIS A 86 5.27 -21.99 4.31
CA HIS A 86 5.87 -20.93 5.14
C HIS A 86 6.45 -19.79 4.29
N MET A 87 7.10 -20.09 3.16
CA MET A 87 7.70 -19.07 2.30
C MET A 87 6.64 -18.26 1.57
N VAL A 88 5.55 -18.88 1.13
CA VAL A 88 4.44 -18.17 0.49
C VAL A 88 3.69 -17.31 1.52
N ASN A 89 3.41 -17.85 2.70
CA ASN A 89 2.76 -17.11 3.78
C ASN A 89 3.64 -15.93 4.24
N ALA A 90 4.96 -16.12 4.38
CA ALA A 90 5.88 -15.04 4.73
C ALA A 90 5.93 -13.94 3.66
N MET A 91 5.84 -14.27 2.38
CA MET A 91 5.71 -13.29 1.29
C MET A 91 4.45 -12.43 1.50
N ASN A 92 3.32 -13.06 1.84
CA ASN A 92 2.08 -12.34 2.09
C ASN A 92 2.11 -11.49 3.36
N CYS A 93 2.74 -11.98 4.44
CA CYS A 93 2.99 -11.20 5.64
C CYS A 93 3.76 -9.90 5.33
N LEU A 94 4.81 -10.01 4.51
CA LEU A 94 5.61 -8.84 4.12
C LEU A 94 4.84 -7.91 3.20
N ALA A 95 4.07 -8.43 2.22
CA ALA A 95 3.21 -7.63 1.37
C ALA A 95 2.18 -6.84 2.20
N SER A 96 1.55 -7.48 3.18
CA SER A 96 0.63 -6.84 4.11
C SER A 96 1.29 -5.76 4.95
N ALA A 97 2.51 -6.00 5.45
CA ALA A 97 3.27 -4.98 6.18
C ALA A 97 3.60 -3.76 5.29
N PHE A 98 3.93 -3.96 4.01
CA PHE A 98 4.08 -2.86 3.05
C PHE A 98 2.76 -2.12 2.80
N CYS A 99 1.61 -2.83 2.74
CA CYS A 99 0.30 -2.19 2.69
C CYS A 99 0.11 -1.23 3.87
N ILE A 100 0.43 -1.65 5.09
CA ILE A 100 0.36 -0.82 6.31
C ILE A 100 1.30 0.40 6.22
N LEU A 101 2.51 0.23 5.69
CA LEU A 101 3.45 1.34 5.47
C LEU A 101 2.87 2.41 4.51
N PHE A 102 2.34 1.98 3.37
CA PHE A 102 1.72 2.90 2.41
C PHE A 102 0.46 3.55 2.97
N LEU A 103 -0.33 2.83 3.74
CA LEU A 103 -1.48 3.37 4.46
C LEU A 103 -1.05 4.45 5.46
N PHE A 104 -0.02 4.20 6.28
CA PHE A 104 0.55 5.19 7.19
C PHE A 104 0.95 6.46 6.44
N TRP A 105 1.72 6.34 5.36
CA TRP A 105 2.14 7.50 4.58
C TRP A 105 0.97 8.22 3.90
N THR A 106 -0.07 7.50 3.51
CA THR A 106 -1.30 8.09 2.97
C THR A 106 -2.04 8.90 4.04
N ILE A 107 -2.23 8.34 5.22
CA ILE A 107 -2.90 9.04 6.34
C ILE A 107 -2.13 10.28 6.74
N THR A 108 -0.82 10.18 6.94
CA THR A 108 0.01 11.33 7.35
C THR A 108 0.05 12.42 6.27
N HIS A 109 0.06 12.04 4.99
CA HIS A 109 -0.04 12.98 3.88
C HIS A 109 -1.35 13.77 3.93
N LEU A 110 -2.48 13.08 4.08
CA LEU A 110 -3.80 13.71 4.13
C LEU A 110 -3.97 14.55 5.39
N ALA A 111 -3.56 14.05 6.55
CA ALA A 111 -3.62 14.79 7.82
C ALA A 111 -2.79 16.09 7.76
N ARG A 112 -1.55 16.02 7.25
CA ARG A 112 -0.73 17.20 7.02
C ARG A 112 -1.41 18.20 6.08
N ARG A 113 -2.01 17.71 5.00
CA ARG A 113 -2.68 18.55 4.01
C ARG A 113 -3.90 19.27 4.60
N ILE A 114 -4.70 18.59 5.41
CA ILE A 114 -5.83 19.19 6.12
C ILE A 114 -5.33 20.29 7.05
N LEU A 115 -4.33 20.00 7.87
CA LEU A 115 -3.73 20.93 8.82
C LEU A 115 -3.23 22.20 8.11
N THR A 116 -2.45 22.05 7.04
CA THR A 116 -1.89 23.19 6.31
C THR A 116 -2.94 24.00 5.54
N ARG A 117 -4.02 23.38 5.07
CA ARG A 117 -5.15 24.08 4.45
C ARG A 117 -5.92 24.95 5.45
N GLN A 118 -5.92 24.59 6.72
CA GLN A 118 -6.49 25.39 7.81
C GLN A 118 -5.55 26.53 8.26
N GLY A 119 -4.42 26.75 7.58
CA GLY A 119 -3.46 27.80 7.90
C GLY A 119 -2.53 27.47 9.06
N ALA A 120 -2.56 26.25 9.59
CA ALA A 120 -1.69 25.86 10.68
C ALA A 120 -0.27 25.54 10.19
N GLU A 121 0.73 25.99 10.95
CA GLU A 121 2.14 25.69 10.67
C GLU A 121 2.53 24.29 11.17
N LEU A 122 3.60 23.73 10.56
CA LEU A 122 4.20 22.46 11.00
C LEU A 122 5.07 22.66 12.25
N THR A 123 4.47 23.08 13.34
CA THR A 123 5.14 23.10 14.65
C THR A 123 5.49 21.66 15.08
N LYS A 124 6.38 21.53 16.09
CA LYS A 124 6.71 20.20 16.65
C LYS A 124 5.45 19.47 17.15
N ALA A 125 4.51 20.18 17.80
CA ALA A 125 3.26 19.59 18.27
C ALA A 125 2.40 19.09 17.12
N ASN A 126 2.26 19.86 16.04
CA ASN A 126 1.51 19.49 14.86
C ASN A 126 2.15 18.32 14.10
N ILE A 127 3.49 18.24 14.05
CA ILE A 127 4.20 17.09 13.48
C ILE A 127 3.86 15.82 14.28
N VAL A 128 3.94 15.89 15.62
CA VAL A 128 3.59 14.75 16.49
C VAL A 128 2.12 14.35 16.30
N ALA A 129 1.20 15.30 16.22
CA ALA A 129 -0.22 15.01 15.96
C ALA A 129 -0.45 14.30 14.62
N VAL A 130 0.18 14.79 13.53
CA VAL A 130 0.06 14.16 12.20
C VAL A 130 0.64 12.75 12.19
N LEU A 131 1.83 12.55 12.78
CA LEU A 131 2.47 11.23 12.86
C LEU A 131 1.68 10.27 13.75
N GLY A 132 1.16 10.76 14.87
CA GLY A 132 0.30 9.99 15.79
C GLY A 132 -1.00 9.54 15.10
N THR A 133 -1.66 10.42 14.37
CA THR A 133 -2.85 10.08 13.58
C THR A 133 -2.53 8.96 12.57
N GLY A 134 -1.41 9.07 11.86
CA GLY A 134 -0.97 8.03 10.93
C GLY A 134 -0.69 6.70 11.61
N ALA A 135 0.02 6.72 12.75
CA ALA A 135 0.36 5.53 13.51
C ALA A 135 -0.89 4.83 14.07
N VAL A 136 -1.79 5.59 14.69
CA VAL A 136 -3.05 5.04 15.22
C VAL A 136 -3.91 4.44 14.10
N GLY A 137 -4.10 5.16 12.99
CA GLY A 137 -4.92 4.66 11.88
C GLY A 137 -4.33 3.42 11.21
N ALA A 138 -3.03 3.40 10.95
CA ALA A 138 -2.36 2.27 10.32
C ALA A 138 -2.30 1.04 11.26
N LEU A 139 -1.99 1.24 12.55
CA LEU A 139 -1.97 0.15 13.52
C LEU A 139 -3.37 -0.37 13.84
N ALA A 140 -4.38 0.50 13.89
CA ALA A 140 -5.77 0.05 14.02
C ALA A 140 -6.13 -0.92 12.88
N TYR A 141 -5.76 -0.59 11.63
CA TYR A 141 -5.99 -1.47 10.48
C TYR A 141 -5.13 -2.75 10.55
N THR A 142 -3.89 -2.67 11.05
CA THR A 142 -3.01 -3.83 11.26
C THR A 142 -3.69 -4.91 12.11
N PHE A 143 -4.42 -4.51 13.14
CA PHE A 143 -5.05 -5.40 14.11
C PHE A 143 -6.54 -5.64 13.83
N THR A 144 -7.07 -5.25 12.66
CA THR A 144 -8.42 -5.66 12.25
C THR A 144 -8.42 -7.15 11.92
N ASP A 145 -9.43 -7.85 12.39
CA ASP A 145 -9.58 -9.30 12.23
C ASP A 145 -9.47 -9.74 10.77
N THR A 146 -10.26 -9.14 9.89
CA THR A 146 -10.30 -9.47 8.46
C THR A 146 -8.95 -9.25 7.76
N PHE A 147 -8.26 -8.13 8.04
CA PHE A 147 -6.98 -7.86 7.39
C PHE A 147 -5.87 -8.75 7.94
N TRP A 148 -5.85 -8.99 9.26
CA TRP A 148 -4.89 -9.89 9.88
C TRP A 148 -5.01 -11.31 9.33
N PHE A 149 -6.23 -11.84 9.24
CA PHE A 149 -6.47 -13.16 8.67
C PHE A 149 -5.88 -13.27 7.26
N SER A 150 -6.21 -12.33 6.35
CA SER A 150 -5.68 -12.32 4.99
C SER A 150 -4.16 -12.07 4.90
N ALA A 151 -3.57 -11.45 5.93
CA ALA A 151 -2.14 -11.13 5.95
C ALA A 151 -1.25 -12.34 6.21
N ILE A 152 -1.74 -13.34 6.96
CA ILE A 152 -0.94 -14.45 7.48
C ILE A 152 -1.02 -15.73 6.64
N GLU A 153 -1.78 -15.71 5.56
CA GLU A 153 -2.04 -16.86 4.71
C GLU A 153 -1.64 -16.64 3.24
N GLY A 154 -1.44 -17.73 2.49
CA GLY A 154 -0.95 -17.73 1.11
C GLY A 154 -2.05 -17.39 0.09
N GLU A 155 -2.63 -16.20 0.18
CA GLU A 155 -3.76 -15.72 -0.62
C GLU A 155 -3.44 -14.44 -1.40
N VAL A 156 -4.18 -14.19 -2.48
CA VAL A 156 -3.97 -13.03 -3.36
C VAL A 156 -4.31 -11.68 -2.70
N TYR A 157 -5.11 -11.68 -1.64
CA TYR A 157 -5.65 -10.45 -1.03
C TYR A 157 -4.58 -9.59 -0.36
N ALA A 158 -3.57 -10.18 0.25
CA ALA A 158 -2.45 -9.46 0.85
C ALA A 158 -1.70 -8.62 -0.19
N LEU A 159 -1.32 -9.25 -1.29
CA LEU A 159 -0.59 -8.60 -2.37
C LEU A 159 -1.48 -7.59 -3.12
N SER A 160 -2.77 -7.90 -3.31
CA SER A 160 -3.77 -6.99 -3.87
C SER A 160 -3.91 -5.72 -3.03
N SER A 161 -4.04 -5.86 -1.72
CA SER A 161 -4.13 -4.72 -0.80
C SER A 161 -2.87 -3.85 -0.81
N MET A 162 -1.69 -4.47 -0.91
CA MET A 162 -0.43 -3.75 -1.06
C MET A 162 -0.41 -2.91 -2.36
N PHE A 163 -0.81 -3.48 -3.51
CA PHE A 163 -0.88 -2.73 -4.76
C PHE A 163 -1.88 -1.57 -4.67
N THR A 164 -3.04 -1.79 -4.06
CA THR A 164 -4.04 -0.74 -3.83
C THR A 164 -3.46 0.42 -3.02
N ALA A 165 -2.85 0.13 -1.86
CA ALA A 165 -2.25 1.15 -1.01
C ALA A 165 -1.09 1.88 -1.69
N LEU A 166 -0.25 1.14 -2.44
CA LEU A 166 0.87 1.69 -3.20
C LEU A 166 0.41 2.67 -4.27
N VAL A 167 -0.56 2.31 -5.12
CA VAL A 167 -1.01 3.19 -6.21
C VAL A 167 -1.71 4.44 -5.68
N VAL A 168 -2.48 4.34 -4.59
CA VAL A 168 -3.08 5.49 -3.92
C VAL A 168 -2.00 6.41 -3.37
N TRP A 169 -1.00 5.89 -2.69
CA TRP A 169 0.13 6.67 -2.18
C TRP A 169 0.92 7.35 -3.31
N LEU A 170 1.21 6.64 -4.41
CA LEU A 170 1.88 7.21 -5.59
C LEU A 170 1.06 8.30 -6.25
N MET A 171 -0.27 8.17 -6.28
CA MET A 171 -1.16 9.20 -6.82
C MET A 171 -1.11 10.50 -5.99
N LEU A 172 -1.04 10.39 -4.66
CA LEU A 172 -0.84 11.55 -3.79
C LEU A 172 0.56 12.18 -3.99
N LYS A 173 1.59 11.37 -4.26
CA LYS A 173 2.92 11.87 -4.64
C LYS A 173 2.90 12.61 -5.97
N TRP A 174 2.20 12.06 -6.97
CA TRP A 174 1.99 12.77 -8.23
C TRP A 174 1.27 14.09 -8.02
N GLU A 175 0.22 14.11 -7.20
CA GLU A 175 -0.56 15.33 -6.94
C GLU A 175 0.30 16.46 -6.38
N GLU A 176 1.24 16.16 -5.47
CA GLU A 176 2.20 17.15 -4.95
C GLU A 176 3.15 17.71 -6.03
N GLN A 177 3.46 16.90 -7.05
CA GLN A 177 4.44 17.23 -8.08
C GLN A 177 3.80 17.48 -9.46
N ALA A 178 2.47 17.58 -9.55
CA ALA A 178 1.74 17.61 -10.82
C ALA A 178 2.13 18.78 -11.75
N ASP A 179 2.69 19.87 -11.21
CA ASP A 179 3.15 21.04 -11.96
C ASP A 179 4.67 21.03 -12.23
N GLN A 180 5.37 20.01 -11.75
CA GLN A 180 6.81 19.86 -11.98
C GLN A 180 7.09 19.26 -13.36
N PRO A 181 8.25 19.59 -13.99
CA PRO A 181 8.72 18.88 -15.17
C PRO A 181 8.75 17.37 -14.93
N HIS A 182 8.36 16.60 -15.94
CA HIS A 182 8.34 15.12 -15.87
C HIS A 182 7.37 14.51 -14.84
N SER A 183 6.38 15.24 -14.35
CA SER A 183 5.37 14.69 -13.40
C SER A 183 4.62 13.49 -13.98
N MET A 184 4.45 13.41 -15.31
CA MET A 184 3.80 12.29 -16.00
C MET A 184 4.46 10.93 -15.75
N ARG A 185 5.72 10.88 -15.36
CA ARG A 185 6.40 9.62 -14.99
C ARG A 185 5.68 8.86 -13.87
N TRP A 186 5.06 9.58 -12.93
CA TRP A 186 4.27 8.97 -11.86
C TRP A 186 2.99 8.31 -12.38
N ILE A 187 2.30 8.97 -13.33
CA ILE A 187 1.09 8.40 -13.95
C ILE A 187 1.44 7.15 -14.75
N VAL A 188 2.54 7.16 -15.50
CA VAL A 188 3.04 5.98 -16.23
C VAL A 188 3.36 4.84 -15.27
N LEU A 189 4.04 5.13 -14.15
CA LEU A 189 4.33 4.13 -13.12
C LEU A 189 3.03 3.56 -12.50
N ILE A 190 2.07 4.42 -12.17
CA ILE A 190 0.77 4.00 -11.63
C ILE A 190 0.05 3.09 -12.63
N ALA A 191 -0.02 3.48 -13.91
CA ALA A 191 -0.64 2.67 -14.95
C ALA A 191 0.06 1.30 -15.10
N TYR A 192 1.37 1.27 -15.06
CA TYR A 192 2.15 0.02 -15.10
C TYR A 192 1.83 -0.87 -13.88
N LEU A 193 1.84 -0.32 -12.67
CA LEU A 193 1.51 -1.07 -11.46
C LEU A 193 0.06 -1.55 -11.44
N MET A 194 -0.87 -0.75 -11.96
CA MET A 194 -2.26 -1.18 -12.15
C MET A 194 -2.36 -2.36 -13.10
N GLY A 195 -1.63 -2.32 -14.23
CA GLY A 195 -1.55 -3.46 -15.17
C GLY A 195 -1.01 -4.73 -14.49
N LEU A 196 0.07 -4.60 -13.72
CA LEU A 196 0.62 -5.73 -12.94
C LEU A 196 -0.37 -6.25 -11.90
N SER A 197 -1.10 -5.37 -11.23
CA SER A 197 -2.03 -5.73 -10.16
C SER A 197 -3.21 -6.57 -10.65
N ILE A 198 -3.61 -6.44 -11.93
CA ILE A 198 -4.61 -7.32 -12.56
C ILE A 198 -4.13 -8.78 -12.56
N GLY A 199 -2.82 -9.00 -12.71
CA GLY A 199 -2.20 -10.31 -12.60
C GLY A 199 -2.14 -10.88 -11.17
N VAL A 200 -2.62 -10.12 -10.18
CA VAL A 200 -2.84 -10.58 -8.80
C VAL A 200 -4.34 -10.75 -8.53
N HIS A 201 -5.09 -9.65 -8.64
CA HIS A 201 -6.52 -9.68 -8.42
C HIS A 201 -7.22 -8.49 -9.07
N ILE A 202 -8.36 -8.73 -9.73
CA ILE A 202 -9.10 -7.70 -10.48
C ILE A 202 -9.70 -6.59 -9.59
N LEU A 203 -9.88 -6.83 -8.30
CA LEU A 203 -10.38 -5.83 -7.34
C LEU A 203 -9.56 -4.55 -7.31
N ASN A 204 -8.28 -4.59 -7.69
CA ASN A 204 -7.45 -3.39 -7.77
C ASN A 204 -7.98 -2.34 -8.76
N LEU A 205 -8.77 -2.74 -9.76
CA LEU A 205 -9.44 -1.81 -10.68
C LEU A 205 -10.45 -0.90 -9.98
N LEU A 206 -10.95 -1.27 -8.80
CA LEU A 206 -11.85 -0.42 -8.02
C LEU A 206 -11.17 0.88 -7.52
N THR A 207 -9.85 0.96 -7.55
CA THR A 207 -9.13 2.21 -7.25
C THR A 207 -9.18 3.22 -8.39
N VAL A 208 -9.42 2.79 -9.64
CA VAL A 208 -9.39 3.66 -10.82
C VAL A 208 -10.29 4.89 -10.68
N PRO A 209 -11.56 4.79 -10.25
CA PRO A 209 -12.39 5.98 -10.06
C PRO A 209 -11.76 7.01 -9.10
N ALA A 210 -11.19 6.55 -7.98
CA ALA A 210 -10.54 7.44 -7.03
C ALA A 210 -9.30 8.14 -7.64
N LEU A 211 -8.48 7.41 -8.40
CA LEU A 211 -7.33 7.97 -9.11
C LEU A 211 -7.75 9.02 -10.15
N VAL A 212 -8.81 8.72 -10.91
CA VAL A 212 -9.39 9.66 -11.91
C VAL A 212 -9.88 10.92 -11.22
N PHE A 213 -10.58 10.82 -10.08
CA PHE A 213 -11.03 12.00 -9.33
C PHE A 213 -9.87 12.85 -8.83
N ILE A 214 -8.82 12.24 -8.28
CA ILE A 214 -7.63 12.99 -7.83
C ILE A 214 -7.00 13.73 -9.01
N TYR A 215 -6.88 13.06 -10.17
CA TYR A 215 -6.36 13.68 -11.39
C TYR A 215 -7.23 14.84 -11.87
N TYR A 216 -8.53 14.62 -11.95
CA TYR A 216 -9.51 15.62 -12.38
C TYR A 216 -9.47 16.87 -11.50
N PHE A 217 -9.60 16.71 -10.18
CA PHE A 217 -9.59 17.84 -9.25
C PHE A 217 -8.25 18.58 -9.20
N ARG A 218 -7.16 17.90 -9.54
CA ARG A 218 -5.82 18.53 -9.59
C ARG A 218 -5.59 19.34 -10.87
N LYS A 219 -6.12 18.89 -12.00
CA LYS A 219 -5.88 19.51 -13.32
C LYS A 219 -6.98 20.46 -13.77
N THR A 220 -8.17 20.37 -13.22
CA THR A 220 -9.34 21.18 -13.65
C THR A 220 -9.48 22.41 -12.76
N GLN A 221 -9.49 23.60 -13.39
CA GLN A 221 -9.66 24.88 -12.68
C GLN A 221 -11.13 25.16 -12.30
N ARG A 222 -12.09 24.65 -13.07
CA ARG A 222 -13.52 24.80 -12.81
C ARG A 222 -14.19 23.44 -12.74
N ILE A 223 -14.66 23.11 -11.56
CA ILE A 223 -15.41 21.88 -11.31
C ILE A 223 -16.81 22.06 -11.91
N THR A 224 -17.20 21.16 -12.82
CA THR A 224 -18.54 21.15 -13.43
C THR A 224 -19.20 19.80 -13.17
N PHE A 225 -20.53 19.80 -13.03
CA PHE A 225 -21.29 18.56 -12.82
C PHE A 225 -21.06 17.55 -13.97
N LYS A 226 -21.00 18.05 -15.23
CA LYS A 226 -20.71 17.23 -16.42
C LYS A 226 -19.28 16.64 -16.43
N GLY A 227 -18.35 17.22 -15.72
CA GLY A 227 -16.98 16.70 -15.61
C GLY A 227 -16.78 15.69 -14.48
N ILE A 228 -17.79 15.52 -13.61
CA ILE A 228 -17.80 14.54 -12.51
C ILE A 228 -18.58 13.29 -12.92
N ALA A 229 -19.59 13.43 -13.78
CA ALA A 229 -20.39 12.34 -14.33
C ALA A 229 -19.69 11.62 -15.49
#